data_7c252e03383f05188bc988cd382cf9bc
#
_entry.id   7c252e03383f05188bc988cd382cf9bc
#
_cell.length_a   1.000
_cell.length_b   1.000
_cell.length_c   1.000
_cell.angle_alpha   90.00
_cell.angle_beta   90.00
_cell.angle_gamma   90.00
#
_symmetry.space_group_name_H-M   'P 1'
#
loop_
_entity.id
_entity.type
_entity.pdbx_description
1 polymer ?
#
loop_
_entity_poly.entity_id
_entity_poly.type
_entity_poly.pdbx_seq_one_letter_code
_entity_poly.pdbx_strand_id
1 'polypeptide(L)' 'MALSKEQTQFYQQTLEMTRRQINDINSQIEEELAKVKERLAELQNAKNAAKQIYDGACKILGIENDLEKEEEGLGGE' A
#
# COMPACT_ATOMS: atom_id res chain seq x y z
N MET A 1 -8.68 -39.62 -22.89
CA MET A 1 -7.45 -40.01 -23.57
C MET A 1 -6.24 -39.82 -22.65
N ALA A 2 -5.40 -40.82 -22.60
CA ALA A 2 -4.18 -40.71 -21.79
C ALA A 2 -3.15 -39.85 -22.51
N LEU A 3 -2.46 -38.99 -21.79
CA LEU A 3 -1.37 -38.21 -22.31
C LEU A 3 -0.15 -39.08 -22.54
N SER A 4 0.67 -38.77 -23.54
CA SER A 4 1.96 -39.43 -23.71
C SER A 4 2.86 -39.08 -22.54
N LYS A 5 3.92 -39.89 -22.33
CA LYS A 5 4.91 -39.64 -21.30
C LYS A 5 5.57 -38.27 -21.48
N GLU A 6 5.88 -37.93 -22.72
CA GLU A 6 6.49 -36.63 -23.04
C GLU A 6 5.57 -35.47 -22.73
N GLN A 7 4.28 -35.60 -23.07
CA GLN A 7 3.28 -34.57 -22.75
C GLN A 7 3.11 -34.40 -21.26
N THR A 8 3.09 -35.51 -20.52
CA THR A 8 2.99 -35.50 -19.07
C THR A 8 4.18 -34.75 -18.45
N GLN A 9 5.40 -35.03 -18.91
CA GLN A 9 6.61 -34.37 -18.43
C GLN A 9 6.58 -32.86 -18.72
N PHE A 10 6.13 -32.50 -19.93
CA PHE A 10 6.02 -31.12 -20.32
C PHE A 10 5.08 -30.35 -19.39
N TYR A 11 3.91 -30.90 -19.11
CA TYR A 11 2.94 -30.24 -18.24
C TYR A 11 3.39 -30.19 -16.80
N GLN A 12 4.09 -31.24 -16.34
CA GLN A 12 4.68 -31.24 -14.99
C GLN A 12 5.73 -30.15 -14.84
N GLN A 13 6.59 -29.97 -15.84
CA GLN A 13 7.58 -28.91 -15.85
C GLN A 13 6.92 -27.53 -15.89
N THR A 14 5.86 -27.40 -16.67
CA THR A 14 5.08 -26.18 -16.78
C THR A 14 4.49 -25.81 -15.41
N LEU A 15 3.94 -26.78 -14.70
CA LEU A 15 3.42 -26.55 -13.34
C LEU A 15 4.50 -26.05 -12.38
N GLU A 16 5.69 -26.66 -12.40
CA GLU A 16 6.80 -26.23 -11.54
C GLU A 16 7.26 -24.83 -11.86
N MET A 17 7.46 -24.54 -13.14
CA MET A 17 7.90 -23.22 -13.59
C MET A 17 6.87 -22.15 -13.24
N THR A 18 5.61 -22.44 -13.48
CA THR A 18 4.52 -21.50 -13.22
C THR A 18 4.35 -21.26 -11.72
N ARG A 19 4.50 -22.31 -10.91
CA ARG A 19 4.45 -22.19 -9.45
C ARG A 19 5.55 -21.26 -8.94
N ARG A 20 6.78 -21.42 -9.41
CA ARG A 20 7.88 -20.52 -9.05
C ARG A 20 7.61 -19.10 -9.45
N GLN A 21 7.09 -18.91 -10.66
CA GLN A 21 6.74 -17.60 -11.20
C GLN A 21 5.68 -16.93 -10.32
N ILE A 22 4.64 -17.68 -9.94
CA ILE A 22 3.59 -17.17 -9.07
C ILE A 22 4.16 -16.78 -7.70
N ASN A 23 5.00 -17.64 -7.14
CA ASN A 23 5.64 -17.36 -5.85
C ASN A 23 6.51 -16.10 -5.90
N ASP A 24 7.27 -15.94 -6.98
CA ASP A 24 8.13 -14.77 -7.17
C ASP A 24 7.29 -13.50 -7.30
N ILE A 25 6.21 -13.57 -8.07
CA ILE A 25 5.28 -12.44 -8.24
C ILE A 25 4.64 -12.09 -6.90
N ASN A 26 4.20 -13.09 -6.14
CA ASN A 26 3.63 -12.86 -4.80
C ASN A 26 4.61 -12.17 -3.86
N SER A 27 5.89 -12.59 -3.91
CA SER A 27 6.95 -11.94 -3.12
C SER A 27 7.13 -10.48 -3.52
N GLN A 28 7.10 -10.20 -4.82
CA GLN A 28 7.20 -8.83 -5.34
C GLN A 28 6.01 -7.98 -4.89
N ILE A 29 4.82 -8.55 -4.90
CA ILE A 29 3.62 -7.87 -4.41
C ILE A 29 3.77 -7.52 -2.93
N GLU A 30 4.24 -8.47 -2.11
CA GLU A 30 4.45 -8.23 -0.67
C GLU A 30 5.49 -7.13 -0.43
N GLU A 31 6.58 -7.14 -1.19
CA GLU A 31 7.61 -6.10 -1.09
C GLU A 31 7.06 -4.71 -1.45
N GLU A 32 6.28 -4.63 -2.53
CA GLU A 32 5.68 -3.37 -2.95
C GLU A 32 4.66 -2.86 -1.92
N LEU A 33 3.84 -3.77 -1.36
CA LEU A 33 2.90 -3.40 -0.31
C LEU A 33 3.62 -2.87 0.93
N ALA A 34 4.74 -3.49 1.31
CA ALA A 34 5.54 -3.04 2.45
C ALA A 34 6.09 -1.63 2.21
N LYS A 35 6.60 -1.36 1.00
CA LYS A 35 7.09 -0.03 0.63
C LYS A 35 5.98 1.02 0.67
N VAL A 36 4.80 0.68 0.17
CA VAL A 36 3.64 1.58 0.19
C VAL A 36 3.24 1.91 1.62
N LYS A 37 3.18 0.90 2.49
CA LYS A 37 2.83 1.10 3.92
C LYS A 37 3.83 2.02 4.60
N GLU A 38 5.13 1.81 4.35
CA GLU A 38 6.19 2.65 4.90
C GLU A 38 6.06 4.09 4.41
N ARG A 39 5.84 4.26 3.11
CA ARG A 39 5.67 5.58 2.51
C ARG A 39 4.44 6.30 3.08
N LEU A 40 3.33 5.58 3.24
CA LEU A 40 2.12 6.14 3.82
C LEU A 40 2.34 6.57 5.27
N ALA A 41 3.08 5.78 6.04
CA ALA A 41 3.42 6.15 7.43
C ALA A 41 4.25 7.44 7.47
N GLU A 42 5.24 7.57 6.59
CA GLU A 42 6.05 8.80 6.49
C GLU A 42 5.20 10.01 6.14
N LEU A 43 4.31 9.86 5.17
CA LEU A 43 3.42 10.94 4.73
C LEU A 43 2.43 11.31 5.84
N GLN A 44 1.89 10.33 6.56
CA GLN A 44 1.00 10.58 7.68
C GLN A 44 1.71 11.35 8.79
N ASN A 45 2.95 10.98 9.11
CA ASN A 45 3.75 11.69 10.10
C ASN A 45 4.04 13.13 9.67
N ALA A 46 4.37 13.34 8.40
CA ALA A 46 4.61 14.67 7.85
C ALA A 46 3.34 15.51 7.92
N LYS A 47 2.21 14.92 7.59
CA LYS A 47 0.90 15.60 7.66
C LYS A 47 0.59 16.01 9.10
N ASN A 48 0.80 15.11 10.05
CA ASN A 48 0.53 15.39 11.47
C ASN A 48 1.41 16.55 11.99
N ALA A 49 2.68 16.57 11.60
CA ALA A 49 3.60 17.66 11.97
C ALA A 49 3.11 18.99 11.37
N ALA A 50 2.73 18.99 10.11
CA ALA A 50 2.20 20.20 9.45
C ALA A 50 0.92 20.68 10.10
N LYS A 51 0.03 19.77 10.49
CA LYS A 51 -1.22 20.11 11.18
C LYS A 51 -0.95 20.79 12.52
N GLN A 52 0.05 20.32 13.26
CA GLN A 52 0.43 20.93 14.54
C GLN A 52 0.95 22.35 14.35
N ILE A 53 1.74 22.59 13.31
CA ILE A 53 2.25 23.91 12.97
C ILE A 53 1.09 24.85 12.60
N TYR A 54 0.21 24.36 11.78
CA TYR A 54 -0.98 25.12 11.36
C TYR A 54 -1.87 25.49 12.56
N ASP A 55 -2.16 24.51 13.40
CA ASP A 55 -2.97 24.72 14.61
C ASP A 55 -2.33 25.74 15.54
N GLY A 56 -1.01 25.63 15.75
CA GLY A 56 -0.26 26.58 16.56
C GLY A 56 -0.34 28.00 16.01
N ALA A 57 -0.22 28.16 14.70
CA ALA A 57 -0.34 29.46 14.05
C ALA A 57 -1.75 30.03 14.19
N CYS A 58 -2.78 29.20 14.06
CA CYS A 58 -4.17 29.63 14.28
C CYS A 58 -4.38 30.15 15.69
N LYS A 59 -3.82 29.46 16.70
CA LYS A 59 -3.92 29.88 18.10
C LYS A 59 -3.24 31.23 18.33
N ILE A 60 -2.06 31.42 17.74
CA ILE A 60 -1.33 32.71 17.86
C ILE A 60 -2.12 33.83 17.23
N LEU A 61 -2.74 33.59 16.07
CA LEU A 61 -3.55 34.58 15.36
C LEU A 61 -4.93 34.76 15.95
N GLY A 62 -5.38 33.86 16.82
CA GLY A 62 -6.72 33.93 17.40
C GLY A 62 -7.82 33.57 16.40
N ILE A 63 -7.55 32.72 15.42
CA ILE A 63 -8.52 32.31 14.40
C ILE A 63 -8.85 30.83 14.55
N GLU A 64 -10.01 30.44 13.97
CA GLU A 64 -10.41 29.04 13.98
C GLU A 64 -9.53 28.21 13.05
N ASN A 65 -9.35 26.94 13.40
CA ASN A 65 -8.64 25.98 12.57
C ASN A 65 -9.62 25.33 11.59
N ASP A 66 -9.75 25.91 10.41
CA ASP A 66 -10.66 25.45 9.36
C ASP A 66 -10.26 24.08 8.77
N LEU A 67 -8.97 23.72 8.87
CA LEU A 67 -8.50 22.43 8.37
C LEU A 67 -9.09 21.25 9.14
N GLU A 68 -9.27 21.37 10.45
CA GLU A 68 -9.90 20.32 11.25
C GLU A 68 -11.33 20.08 10.79
N LYS A 69 -12.08 21.13 10.48
CA LYS A 69 -13.45 21.01 9.98
C LYS A 69 -13.50 20.34 8.61
N GLU A 70 -12.57 20.70 7.73
CA GLU A 70 -12.49 20.09 6.38
C GLU A 70 -12.18 18.59 6.46
N GLU A 71 -11.24 18.19 7.32
CA GLU A 71 -10.89 16.78 7.49
C GLU A 71 -12.00 15.97 8.13
N GLU A 72 -12.70 16.53 9.12
CA GLU A 72 -13.86 15.88 9.72
C GLU A 72 -14.95 15.62 8.68
N GLY A 73 -15.18 16.59 7.78
CA GLY A 73 -16.12 16.43 6.68
C GLY A 73 -15.73 15.33 5.70
N LEU A 74 -14.44 15.20 5.39
CA LEU A 74 -13.92 14.19 4.48
C LEU A 74 -13.83 12.81 5.14
N GLY A 75 -13.49 12.78 6.43
CA GLY A 75 -13.31 11.52 7.16
C GLY A 75 -14.61 10.92 7.67
N GLY A 76 -15.72 11.64 7.59
CA GLY A 76 -17.01 11.21 8.12
C GLY A 76 -17.81 10.31 7.20
N GLU A 77 -17.28 9.95 6.05
CA GLU A 77 -17.97 9.07 5.11
C GLU A 77 -17.73 7.59 5.39
#